data_0c886debea0b3b72511d8717f35c0761
#
_entry.id   0c886debea0b3b72511d8717f35c0761
#
_cell.length_a   1.000
_cell.length_b   1.000
_cell.length_c   1.000
_cell.angle_alpha   90.00
_cell.angle_beta   90.00
_cell.angle_gamma   90.00
#
_symmetry.space_group_name_H-M   'P 1'
#
loop_
_entity.id
_entity.type
_entity.pdbx_description
1 polymer ?
#
loop_
_entity_poly.entity_id
_entity_poly.type
_entity_poly.pdbx_seq_one_letter_code
_entity_poly.pdbx_strand_id
1 'polypeptide(L)'
;ADEAHRGQYGFDEKIVIKENEQGEKEAHTVIGNARIIHDALPNATYIGFTGTPISAKDRNTREVFGDYIDIYDMTQAVEDGATRPVYYESRVIKLHLDQNTLALIDATYDALEQQSDAATIEKSKKMLGQMESVLGADSTIQSLCEDIVNHYEKYRANLLTGKAMIVAYSRPIAMKIYRKLLELRPTWNEKIGVVMTGGNNDPEDWKEIIGTKSHKEELARKFKDNDDPMKIAIVVDMWLTGFDMPSLATMYVYKPMHGYNLMQAIARVNRVFKDKEGGLIVDYVGIASALKAAMKEYTKRDQSRYGDMDIAKVAYPKFQEKLQVCKDLLHGFDFSGFIGGSPLM
;
A
#
# COMPACT_ATOMS: atom_id res chain seq x y z
N ALA A 1 24.75 -4.99 2.54
CA ALA A 1 23.46 -5.65 2.49
C ALA A 1 22.50 -4.75 1.70
N ASP A 2 21.93 -5.28 0.64
CA ASP A 2 20.81 -4.65 -0.06
C ASP A 2 19.50 -4.96 0.68
N GLU A 3 18.52 -4.05 0.62
CA GLU A 3 17.27 -4.14 1.39
C GLU A 3 17.55 -4.47 2.88
N ALA A 4 18.48 -3.73 3.48
CA ALA A 4 19.03 -3.99 4.80
C ALA A 4 17.96 -4.10 5.91
N HIS A 5 16.77 -3.47 5.70
CA HIS A 5 15.62 -3.57 6.58
C HIS A 5 14.97 -4.97 6.66
N ARG A 6 15.30 -5.90 5.74
CA ARG A 6 14.73 -7.27 5.73
C ARG A 6 15.52 -8.27 6.54
N GLY A 7 16.80 -8.02 6.74
CA GLY A 7 17.70 -8.94 7.42
C GLY A 7 18.69 -8.22 8.29
N GLN A 8 19.68 -8.96 8.81
CA GLN A 8 20.77 -8.41 9.63
C GLN A 8 20.31 -7.89 11.01
N TYR A 9 19.17 -8.38 11.53
CA TYR A 9 18.65 -8.11 12.86
C TYR A 9 18.68 -9.36 13.73
N GLY A 10 18.47 -9.18 15.04
CA GLY A 10 18.45 -10.28 16.02
C GLY A 10 19.84 -10.52 16.59
N PHE A 11 20.45 -9.48 17.15
CA PHE A 11 21.68 -9.58 17.92
C PHE A 11 21.44 -10.11 19.34
N ASP A 12 20.22 -9.93 19.86
CA ASP A 12 19.85 -10.37 21.20
C ASP A 12 19.60 -11.87 21.26
N GLU A 13 20.03 -12.47 22.34
CA GLU A 13 19.74 -13.86 22.66
C GLU A 13 18.28 -13.96 23.13
N LYS A 14 17.53 -14.86 22.50
CA LYS A 14 16.16 -15.16 22.90
C LYS A 14 16.08 -16.56 23.49
N ILE A 15 15.50 -16.68 24.67
CA ILE A 15 15.18 -17.99 25.23
C ILE A 15 13.83 -18.41 24.70
N VAL A 16 13.81 -19.49 23.92
CA VAL A 16 12.58 -20.09 23.38
C VAL A 16 12.34 -21.41 24.11
N ILE A 17 11.19 -21.57 24.72
CA ILE A 17 10.76 -22.82 25.32
C ILE A 17 10.16 -23.69 24.22
N LYS A 18 10.78 -24.82 23.93
CA LYS A 18 10.27 -25.84 23.00
C LYS A 18 9.86 -27.07 23.78
N GLU A 19 8.81 -27.72 23.36
CA GLU A 19 8.37 -29.02 23.86
C GLU A 19 9.11 -30.11 23.06
N ASN A 20 9.81 -31.03 23.78
CA ASN A 20 10.49 -32.15 23.15
C ASN A 20 9.47 -33.25 22.78
N GLU A 21 9.91 -34.31 22.12
CA GLU A 21 9.06 -35.45 21.70
C GLU A 21 8.43 -36.19 22.87
N GLN A 22 8.89 -35.95 24.08
CA GLN A 22 8.40 -36.56 25.32
C GLN A 22 7.44 -35.63 26.11
N GLY A 23 7.12 -34.42 25.56
CA GLY A 23 6.23 -33.46 26.20
C GLY A 23 6.89 -32.61 27.28
N GLU A 24 8.21 -32.64 27.43
CA GLU A 24 8.94 -31.81 28.40
C GLU A 24 9.34 -30.47 27.79
N LYS A 25 9.25 -29.41 28.58
CA LYS A 25 9.60 -28.05 28.15
C LYS A 25 11.08 -27.80 28.38
N GLU A 26 11.81 -27.66 27.29
CA GLU A 26 13.23 -27.29 27.30
C GLU A 26 13.43 -25.84 26.84
N ALA A 27 14.30 -25.11 27.57
CA ALA A 27 14.69 -23.76 27.22
C ALA A 27 15.88 -23.81 26.24
N HIS A 28 15.67 -23.31 25.05
CA HIS A 28 16.70 -23.17 24.01
C HIS A 28 17.07 -21.70 23.81
N THR A 29 18.36 -21.39 23.85
CA THR A 29 18.85 -20.09 23.45
C THR A 29 18.90 -20.03 21.92
N VAL A 30 18.17 -19.09 21.33
CA VAL A 30 18.17 -18.84 19.89
C VAL A 30 18.88 -17.53 19.66
N ILE A 31 19.91 -17.57 18.81
CA ILE A 31 20.67 -16.41 18.37
C ILE A 31 20.24 -16.11 16.92
N GLY A 32 19.98 -14.84 16.63
CA GLY A 32 19.61 -14.45 15.28
C GLY A 32 20.76 -14.58 14.27
N ASN A 33 20.42 -14.82 13.00
CA ASN A 33 21.39 -15.00 11.92
C ASN A 33 22.37 -13.82 11.76
N ALA A 34 21.95 -12.60 12.08
CA ALA A 34 22.80 -11.43 12.01
C ALA A 34 23.98 -11.54 12.97
N ARG A 35 23.76 -11.95 14.21
CA ARG A 35 24.82 -12.15 15.19
C ARG A 35 25.78 -13.27 14.76
N ILE A 36 25.24 -14.38 14.25
CA ILE A 36 26.06 -15.49 13.76
C ILE A 36 27.01 -15.02 12.64
N ILE A 37 26.51 -14.20 11.71
CA ILE A 37 27.31 -13.64 10.62
C ILE A 37 28.39 -12.69 11.17
N HIS A 38 28.04 -11.81 12.10
CA HIS A 38 28.99 -10.87 12.69
C HIS A 38 30.08 -11.60 13.50
N ASP A 39 29.70 -12.63 14.27
CA ASP A 39 30.65 -13.44 15.05
C ASP A 39 31.59 -14.26 14.13
N ALA A 40 31.07 -14.72 12.99
CA ALA A 40 31.86 -15.45 11.98
C ALA A 40 32.81 -14.55 11.19
N LEU A 41 32.48 -13.26 11.05
CA LEU A 41 33.23 -12.28 10.25
C LEU A 41 33.56 -11.02 11.07
N PRO A 42 34.33 -11.13 12.17
CA PRO A 42 34.52 -10.03 13.13
C PRO A 42 35.30 -8.83 12.55
N ASN A 43 36.07 -9.03 11.47
CA ASN A 43 36.86 -8.00 10.83
C ASN A 43 36.20 -7.45 9.54
N ALA A 44 34.96 -7.86 9.24
CA ALA A 44 34.24 -7.36 8.07
C ALA A 44 33.66 -5.96 8.32
N THR A 45 33.69 -5.13 7.30
CA THR A 45 32.94 -3.87 7.30
C THR A 45 31.53 -4.14 6.76
N TYR A 46 30.52 -3.71 7.51
CA TYR A 46 29.13 -3.89 7.15
C TYR A 46 28.55 -2.58 6.61
N ILE A 47 28.02 -2.64 5.40
CA ILE A 47 27.31 -1.52 4.77
C ILE A 47 25.92 -1.96 4.38
N GLY A 48 24.91 -1.15 4.70
CA GLY A 48 23.50 -1.40 4.39
C GLY A 48 22.93 -0.36 3.42
N PHE A 49 22.20 -0.82 2.43
CA PHE A 49 21.41 0.03 1.54
C PHE A 49 19.93 -0.28 1.77
N THR A 50 19.11 0.73 2.00
CA THR A 50 17.67 0.57 2.20
C THR A 50 16.93 1.86 1.90
N GLY A 51 15.82 1.75 1.18
CA GLY A 51 14.88 2.85 1.00
C GLY A 51 13.93 3.03 2.20
N THR A 52 13.99 2.13 3.20
CA THR A 52 13.06 2.08 4.33
C THR A 52 13.78 1.65 5.62
N PRO A 53 14.65 2.50 6.19
CA PRO A 53 15.35 2.17 7.43
C PRO A 53 14.34 1.94 8.57
N ILE A 54 14.69 1.05 9.51
CA ILE A 54 13.86 0.71 10.66
C ILE A 54 14.52 1.22 11.93
N SER A 55 13.72 1.81 12.84
CA SER A 55 14.13 2.26 14.18
C SER A 55 13.32 1.63 15.31
N ALA A 56 12.84 0.39 15.13
CA ALA A 56 12.12 -0.35 16.17
C ALA A 56 13.10 -0.96 17.19
N LYS A 57 12.62 -1.18 18.44
CA LYS A 57 13.42 -1.62 19.58
C LYS A 57 14.27 -2.88 19.32
N ASP A 58 13.74 -3.84 18.55
CA ASP A 58 14.43 -5.12 18.25
C ASP A 58 15.06 -5.12 16.84
N ARG A 59 14.88 -4.05 16.07
CA ARG A 59 15.32 -3.96 14.69
C ARG A 59 15.68 -2.51 14.36
N ASN A 60 16.93 -2.16 14.61
CA ASN A 60 17.41 -0.80 14.38
C ASN A 60 18.53 -0.84 13.34
N THR A 61 18.30 -0.22 12.18
CA THR A 61 19.27 -0.19 11.09
C THR A 61 20.58 0.50 11.52
N ARG A 62 20.49 1.55 12.35
CA ARG A 62 21.68 2.29 12.83
C ARG A 62 22.49 1.49 13.85
N GLU A 63 21.86 0.66 14.66
CA GLU A 63 22.57 -0.21 15.60
C GLU A 63 23.36 -1.29 14.88
N VAL A 64 22.89 -1.74 13.72
CA VAL A 64 23.54 -2.79 12.93
C VAL A 64 24.64 -2.25 12.02
N PHE A 65 24.38 -1.13 11.34
CA PHE A 65 25.26 -0.61 10.28
C PHE A 65 25.98 0.70 10.67
N GLY A 66 25.67 1.27 11.84
CA GLY A 66 26.20 2.58 12.25
C GLY A 66 25.37 3.74 11.70
N ASP A 67 25.92 4.94 11.83
CA ASP A 67 25.28 6.15 11.33
C ASP A 67 25.18 6.18 9.82
N TYR A 68 24.18 6.94 9.31
CA TYR A 68 24.00 7.11 7.88
C TYR A 68 25.21 7.77 7.22
N ILE A 69 25.70 7.14 6.17
CA ILE A 69 26.76 7.70 5.32
C ILE A 69 26.15 8.78 4.42
N ASP A 70 24.97 8.48 3.86
CA ASP A 70 24.21 9.38 2.99
C ASP A 70 22.73 9.08 3.07
N ILE A 71 21.90 10.10 2.82
CA ILE A 71 20.44 10.01 2.82
C ILE A 71 19.92 10.69 1.55
N TYR A 72 19.34 9.90 0.66
CA TYR A 72 18.60 10.36 -0.50
C TYR A 72 17.11 10.24 -0.22
N ASP A 73 16.49 11.30 0.28
CA ASP A 73 15.10 11.29 0.73
C ASP A 73 14.09 11.43 -0.42
N MET A 74 12.80 11.18 -0.11
CA MET A 74 11.72 11.26 -1.10
C MET A 74 11.56 12.67 -1.67
N THR A 75 11.78 13.71 -0.87
CA THR A 75 11.70 15.10 -1.30
C THR A 75 12.78 15.38 -2.34
N GLN A 76 14.01 15.00 -2.05
CA GLN A 76 15.15 15.16 -2.97
C GLN A 76 14.93 14.35 -4.25
N ALA A 77 14.45 13.12 -4.13
CA ALA A 77 14.17 12.27 -5.29
C ALA A 77 13.11 12.88 -6.23
N VAL A 78 12.12 13.59 -5.69
CA VAL A 78 11.13 14.32 -6.49
C VAL A 78 11.73 15.60 -7.09
N GLU A 79 12.54 16.36 -6.35
CA GLU A 79 13.21 17.57 -6.85
C GLU A 79 14.18 17.26 -7.98
N ASP A 80 14.94 16.16 -7.86
CA ASP A 80 15.86 15.68 -8.89
C ASP A 80 15.16 15.00 -10.06
N GLY A 81 13.82 14.81 -9.99
CA GLY A 81 13.03 14.15 -11.02
C GLY A 81 13.23 12.63 -11.10
N ALA A 82 13.90 12.02 -10.10
CA ALA A 82 14.11 10.57 -10.01
C ALA A 82 12.83 9.81 -9.64
N THR A 83 11.91 10.49 -8.95
CA THR A 83 10.57 9.99 -8.65
C THR A 83 9.51 11.05 -8.92
N ARG A 84 8.24 10.64 -8.84
CA ARG A 84 7.09 11.55 -8.97
C ARG A 84 6.40 11.74 -7.62
N PRO A 85 5.74 12.88 -7.39
CA PRO A 85 4.94 13.10 -6.19
C PRO A 85 3.87 12.03 -6.03
N VAL A 86 3.50 11.75 -4.78
CA VAL A 86 2.38 10.87 -4.46
C VAL A 86 1.26 11.72 -3.85
N TYR A 87 0.09 11.60 -4.41
CA TYR A 87 -1.13 12.23 -3.93
C TYR A 87 -1.96 11.23 -3.15
N TYR A 88 -2.65 11.70 -2.14
CA TYR A 88 -3.48 10.88 -1.28
C TYR A 88 -4.93 11.37 -1.29
N GLU A 89 -5.88 10.45 -1.47
CA GLU A 89 -7.30 10.71 -1.43
C GLU A 89 -7.98 9.72 -0.47
N SER A 90 -8.57 10.22 0.62
CA SER A 90 -9.36 9.41 1.54
C SER A 90 -10.78 9.23 1.04
N ARG A 91 -11.21 7.97 0.96
CA ARG A 91 -12.58 7.57 0.57
C ARG A 91 -13.26 6.65 1.60
N VAL A 92 -12.76 6.63 2.83
CA VAL A 92 -13.32 5.81 3.93
C VAL A 92 -14.82 6.06 4.11
N ILE A 93 -15.25 7.31 4.01
CA ILE A 93 -16.67 7.70 4.13
C ILE A 93 -17.57 7.04 3.08
N LYS A 94 -17.02 6.64 1.94
CA LYS A 94 -17.78 5.97 0.87
C LYS A 94 -18.22 4.55 1.20
N LEU A 95 -17.62 3.95 2.22
CA LEU A 95 -17.98 2.61 2.69
C LEU A 95 -19.16 2.62 3.66
N HIS A 96 -19.60 3.79 4.12
CA HIS A 96 -20.69 3.96 5.09
C HIS A 96 -20.50 3.10 6.36
N LEU A 97 -19.25 2.95 6.81
CA LEU A 97 -18.91 2.20 8.02
C LEU A 97 -19.44 2.92 9.27
N ASP A 98 -19.91 2.14 10.25
CA ASP A 98 -20.30 2.70 11.53
C ASP A 98 -19.09 3.12 12.39
N GLN A 99 -19.34 3.86 13.47
CA GLN A 99 -18.27 4.36 14.35
C GLN A 99 -17.52 3.22 15.06
N ASN A 100 -18.19 2.09 15.36
CA ASN A 100 -17.52 0.95 15.98
C ASN A 100 -16.54 0.29 15.02
N THR A 101 -16.88 0.21 13.75
CA THR A 101 -16.00 -0.30 12.71
C THR A 101 -14.80 0.61 12.47
N LEU A 102 -14.99 1.93 12.46
CA LEU A 102 -13.88 2.88 12.35
C LEU A 102 -12.93 2.76 13.56
N ALA A 103 -13.49 2.65 14.78
CA ALA A 103 -12.69 2.43 15.99
C ALA A 103 -11.94 1.08 15.96
N LEU A 104 -12.52 0.02 15.36
CA LEU A 104 -11.85 -1.26 15.16
C LEU A 104 -10.69 -1.13 14.17
N ILE A 105 -10.84 -0.36 13.11
CA ILE A 105 -9.78 -0.06 12.15
C ILE A 105 -8.61 0.62 12.88
N ASP A 106 -8.88 1.70 13.62
CA ASP A 106 -7.86 2.43 14.37
C ASP A 106 -7.15 1.53 15.40
N ALA A 107 -7.90 0.76 16.19
CA ALA A 107 -7.35 -0.19 17.16
C ALA A 107 -6.51 -1.31 16.49
N THR A 108 -6.85 -1.69 15.25
CA THR A 108 -6.07 -2.68 14.50
C THR A 108 -4.73 -2.10 14.06
N TYR A 109 -4.68 -0.82 13.66
CA TYR A 109 -3.43 -0.13 13.37
C TYR A 109 -2.53 -0.07 14.60
N ASP A 110 -3.06 0.34 15.77
CA ASP A 110 -2.31 0.39 17.02
C ASP A 110 -1.76 -0.99 17.42
N ALA A 111 -2.55 -2.05 17.23
CA ALA A 111 -2.13 -3.42 17.53
C ALA A 111 -1.04 -3.94 16.58
N LEU A 112 -1.03 -3.50 15.32
CA LEU A 112 0.01 -3.85 14.35
C LEU A 112 1.35 -3.18 14.66
N GLU A 113 1.34 -2.01 15.31
CA GLU A 113 2.55 -1.31 15.74
C GLU A 113 3.18 -1.91 17.01
N GLN A 114 2.36 -2.55 17.88
CA GLN A 114 2.77 -3.00 19.23
C GLN A 114 3.16 -4.49 19.33
N GLN A 115 3.48 -5.17 18.23
CA GLN A 115 3.78 -6.61 18.24
C GLN A 115 4.99 -6.98 19.13
N SER A 116 4.76 -7.38 20.38
CA SER A 116 5.86 -7.77 21.28
C SER A 116 5.64 -8.98 22.21
N ASP A 117 4.40 -9.44 22.47
CA ASP A 117 4.15 -10.60 23.31
C ASP A 117 3.04 -11.55 22.80
N ALA A 118 2.96 -12.76 23.36
CA ALA A 118 2.01 -13.79 22.92
C ALA A 118 0.54 -13.41 23.13
N ALA A 119 0.23 -12.67 24.20
CA ALA A 119 -1.14 -12.21 24.48
C ALA A 119 -1.58 -11.12 23.51
N THR A 120 -0.66 -10.22 23.15
CA THR A 120 -0.86 -9.18 22.14
C THR A 120 -1.05 -9.80 20.75
N ILE A 121 -0.31 -10.87 20.43
CA ILE A 121 -0.47 -11.62 19.17
C ILE A 121 -1.87 -12.26 19.07
N GLU A 122 -2.38 -12.87 20.13
CA GLU A 122 -3.71 -13.50 20.12
C GLU A 122 -4.83 -12.45 19.99
N LYS A 123 -4.71 -11.35 20.72
CA LYS A 123 -5.63 -10.20 20.62
C LYS A 123 -5.63 -9.63 19.21
N SER A 124 -4.46 -9.44 18.61
CA SER A 124 -4.30 -8.95 17.25
C SER A 124 -4.95 -9.89 16.23
N LYS A 125 -4.77 -11.21 16.36
CA LYS A 125 -5.43 -12.21 15.48
C LYS A 125 -6.95 -12.11 15.55
N LYS A 126 -7.52 -11.93 16.75
CA LYS A 126 -8.98 -11.77 16.92
C LYS A 126 -9.47 -10.48 16.25
N MET A 127 -8.77 -9.38 16.44
CA MET A 127 -9.09 -8.09 15.81
C MET A 127 -9.00 -8.15 14.29
N LEU A 128 -7.95 -8.78 13.75
CA LEU A 128 -7.79 -9.00 12.32
C LEU A 128 -8.93 -9.84 11.73
N GLY A 129 -9.39 -10.88 12.44
CA GLY A 129 -10.54 -11.69 12.03
C GLY A 129 -11.85 -10.92 12.06
N GLN A 130 -12.07 -10.06 13.06
CA GLN A 130 -13.23 -9.17 13.11
C GLN A 130 -13.21 -8.16 11.96
N MET A 131 -12.05 -7.58 11.67
CA MET A 131 -11.87 -6.65 10.56
C MET A 131 -12.12 -7.34 9.21
N GLU A 132 -11.64 -8.57 9.02
CA GLU A 132 -11.92 -9.34 7.82
C GLU A 132 -13.42 -9.56 7.62
N SER A 133 -14.16 -9.86 8.70
CA SER A 133 -15.62 -10.04 8.66
C SER A 133 -16.33 -8.76 8.23
N VAL A 134 -15.94 -7.61 8.78
CA VAL A 134 -16.57 -6.31 8.47
C VAL A 134 -16.23 -5.85 7.06
N LEU A 135 -14.94 -5.86 6.70
CA LEU A 135 -14.49 -5.45 5.36
C LEU A 135 -14.96 -6.44 4.27
N GLY A 136 -15.18 -7.70 4.64
CA GLY A 136 -15.68 -8.73 3.73
C GLY A 136 -17.22 -8.81 3.67
N ALA A 137 -17.96 -7.97 4.39
CA ALA A 137 -19.41 -7.93 4.31
C ALA A 137 -19.87 -7.53 2.89
N ASP A 138 -20.92 -8.17 2.39
CA ASP A 138 -21.36 -8.00 0.99
C ASP A 138 -21.78 -6.55 0.69
N SER A 139 -22.41 -5.86 1.66
CA SER A 139 -22.75 -4.44 1.54
C SER A 139 -21.53 -3.55 1.45
N THR A 140 -20.49 -3.84 2.23
CA THR A 140 -19.23 -3.07 2.21
C THR A 140 -18.49 -3.30 0.89
N ILE A 141 -18.40 -4.54 0.43
CA ILE A 141 -17.80 -4.89 -0.88
C ILE A 141 -18.59 -4.25 -2.04
N GLN A 142 -19.92 -4.21 -1.95
CA GLN A 142 -20.75 -3.52 -2.94
C GLN A 142 -20.40 -2.03 -3.02
N SER A 143 -20.43 -1.32 -1.90
CA SER A 143 -20.10 0.12 -1.84
C SER A 143 -18.67 0.41 -2.32
N LEU A 144 -17.71 -0.42 -1.92
CA LEU A 144 -16.33 -0.33 -2.36
C LEU A 144 -16.20 -0.45 -3.88
N CYS A 145 -16.78 -1.50 -4.46
CA CYS A 145 -16.67 -1.77 -5.89
C CYS A 145 -17.39 -0.74 -6.75
N GLU A 146 -18.56 -0.27 -6.31
CA GLU A 146 -19.29 0.81 -6.98
C GLU A 146 -18.47 2.10 -6.99
N ASP A 147 -17.86 2.46 -5.87
CA ASP A 147 -17.02 3.66 -5.81
C ASP A 147 -15.73 3.51 -6.63
N ILE A 148 -15.07 2.36 -6.60
CA ILE A 148 -13.90 2.08 -7.44
C ILE A 148 -14.26 2.19 -8.93
N VAL A 149 -15.37 1.57 -9.37
CA VAL A 149 -15.82 1.64 -10.77
C VAL A 149 -16.07 3.09 -11.18
N ASN A 150 -16.84 3.82 -10.39
CA ASN A 150 -17.18 5.22 -10.69
C ASN A 150 -15.94 6.10 -10.72
N HIS A 151 -15.05 5.96 -9.73
CA HIS A 151 -13.81 6.74 -9.67
C HIS A 151 -12.87 6.39 -10.81
N TYR A 152 -12.68 5.09 -11.09
CA TYR A 152 -11.80 4.64 -12.15
C TYR A 152 -12.27 5.10 -13.53
N GLU A 153 -13.54 4.85 -13.88
CA GLU A 153 -14.09 5.20 -15.19
C GLU A 153 -14.07 6.71 -15.42
N LYS A 154 -14.42 7.49 -14.40
CA LYS A 154 -14.54 8.95 -14.52
C LYS A 154 -13.18 9.66 -14.57
N TYR A 155 -12.20 9.20 -13.80
CA TYR A 155 -11.00 9.98 -13.55
C TYR A 155 -9.68 9.27 -13.93
N ARG A 156 -9.67 7.94 -14.04
CA ARG A 156 -8.41 7.18 -14.14
C ARG A 156 -8.27 6.35 -15.41
N ALA A 157 -9.36 5.87 -15.99
CA ALA A 157 -9.33 4.96 -17.14
C ALA A 157 -8.61 5.56 -18.36
N ASN A 158 -8.78 6.85 -18.58
CA ASN A 158 -8.18 7.57 -19.71
C ASN A 158 -6.93 8.38 -19.32
N LEU A 159 -6.46 8.26 -18.06
CA LEU A 159 -5.25 8.94 -17.62
C LEU A 159 -4.04 8.08 -17.92
N LEU A 160 -3.10 8.62 -18.72
CA LEU A 160 -1.91 7.88 -19.16
C LEU A 160 -2.30 6.55 -19.83
N THR A 161 -1.97 5.44 -19.16
CA THR A 161 -2.23 4.07 -19.62
C THR A 161 -3.42 3.41 -18.93
N GLY A 162 -4.09 4.12 -18.01
CA GLY A 162 -5.19 3.59 -17.22
C GLY A 162 -4.80 2.49 -16.22
N LYS A 163 -3.50 2.25 -15.97
CA LYS A 163 -3.07 1.17 -15.08
C LYS A 163 -3.33 1.51 -13.62
N ALA A 164 -4.03 0.61 -12.92
CA ALA A 164 -4.40 0.73 -11.52
C ALA A 164 -4.17 -0.59 -10.76
N MET A 165 -3.94 -0.49 -9.46
CA MET A 165 -3.78 -1.63 -8.57
C MET A 165 -4.78 -1.52 -7.42
N ILE A 166 -5.45 -2.62 -7.08
CA ILE A 166 -6.31 -2.73 -5.90
C ILE A 166 -5.61 -3.63 -4.90
N VAL A 167 -5.30 -3.10 -3.73
CA VAL A 167 -4.69 -3.85 -2.62
C VAL A 167 -5.78 -4.31 -1.69
N ALA A 168 -6.12 -5.59 -1.75
CA ALA A 168 -7.17 -6.20 -0.96
C ALA A 168 -6.66 -6.67 0.41
N TYR A 169 -7.51 -6.60 1.42
CA TYR A 169 -7.20 -7.00 2.79
C TYR A 169 -6.73 -8.46 2.89
N SER A 170 -7.46 -9.37 2.26
CA SER A 170 -7.19 -10.80 2.30
C SER A 170 -7.55 -11.48 0.97
N ARG A 171 -7.15 -12.73 0.82
CA ARG A 171 -7.46 -13.53 -0.38
C ARG A 171 -8.97 -13.70 -0.61
N PRO A 172 -9.79 -14.04 0.41
CA PRO A 172 -11.25 -14.08 0.25
C PRO A 172 -11.84 -12.74 -0.20
N ILE A 173 -11.36 -11.63 0.37
CA ILE A 173 -11.82 -10.28 -0.01
C ILE A 173 -11.37 -9.93 -1.44
N ALA A 174 -10.17 -10.30 -1.86
CA ALA A 174 -9.70 -10.10 -3.23
C ALA A 174 -10.64 -10.80 -4.25
N MET A 175 -11.06 -12.04 -3.94
CA MET A 175 -12.00 -12.78 -4.79
C MET A 175 -13.41 -12.18 -4.78
N LYS A 176 -13.89 -11.68 -3.64
CA LYS A 176 -15.17 -10.95 -3.56
C LYS A 176 -15.12 -9.68 -4.41
N ILE A 177 -14.05 -8.89 -4.30
CA ILE A 177 -13.86 -7.68 -5.12
C ILE A 177 -13.85 -8.05 -6.62
N TYR A 178 -13.07 -9.06 -7.02
CA TYR A 178 -12.99 -9.51 -8.41
C TYR A 178 -14.37 -9.86 -8.98
N ARG A 179 -15.11 -10.73 -8.29
CA ARG A 179 -16.44 -11.15 -8.72
C ARG A 179 -17.42 -9.97 -8.78
N LYS A 180 -17.39 -9.11 -7.77
CA LYS A 180 -18.28 -7.94 -7.72
C LYS A 180 -17.98 -6.93 -8.82
N LEU A 181 -16.72 -6.69 -9.13
CA LEU A 181 -16.33 -5.81 -10.25
C LEU A 181 -16.80 -6.38 -11.61
N LEU A 182 -16.71 -7.70 -11.81
CA LEU A 182 -17.23 -8.34 -13.02
C LEU A 182 -18.76 -8.36 -13.09
N GLU A 183 -19.45 -8.46 -11.94
CA GLU A 183 -20.91 -8.31 -11.87
C GLU A 183 -21.32 -6.89 -12.29
N LEU A 184 -20.64 -5.87 -11.78
CA LEU A 184 -20.92 -4.46 -12.11
C LEU A 184 -20.50 -4.10 -13.54
N ARG A 185 -19.44 -4.73 -14.04
CA ARG A 185 -18.85 -4.47 -15.36
C ARG A 185 -18.40 -5.78 -16.04
N PRO A 186 -19.32 -6.55 -16.64
CA PRO A 186 -18.96 -7.79 -17.33
C PRO A 186 -17.90 -7.62 -18.43
N THR A 187 -17.84 -6.43 -19.03
CA THR A 187 -16.84 -6.09 -20.07
C THR A 187 -15.41 -5.94 -19.52
N TRP A 188 -15.22 -5.97 -18.20
CA TRP A 188 -13.91 -5.86 -17.58
C TRP A 188 -13.20 -7.21 -17.44
N ASN A 189 -13.73 -8.29 -17.98
CA ASN A 189 -13.15 -9.63 -17.87
C ASN A 189 -11.67 -9.68 -18.30
N GLU A 190 -11.31 -9.05 -19.43
CA GLU A 190 -9.92 -8.95 -19.87
C GLU A 190 -9.14 -7.79 -19.19
N LYS A 191 -9.85 -6.87 -18.56
CA LYS A 191 -9.27 -5.68 -17.94
C LYS A 191 -8.71 -5.95 -16.55
N ILE A 192 -9.22 -6.95 -15.83
CA ILE A 192 -8.88 -7.24 -14.44
C ILE A 192 -8.13 -8.55 -14.33
N GLY A 193 -7.00 -8.55 -13.59
CA GLY A 193 -6.29 -9.76 -13.19
C GLY A 193 -6.14 -9.86 -11.67
N VAL A 194 -6.23 -11.08 -11.12
CA VAL A 194 -5.99 -11.37 -9.70
C VAL A 194 -4.61 -11.99 -9.52
N VAL A 195 -3.79 -11.36 -8.68
CA VAL A 195 -2.42 -11.83 -8.42
C VAL A 195 -2.21 -12.01 -6.92
N MET A 196 -2.28 -13.25 -6.49
CA MET A 196 -2.06 -13.65 -5.10
C MET A 196 -1.50 -15.08 -5.02
N THR A 197 -1.05 -15.48 -3.83
CA THR A 197 -0.57 -16.84 -3.59
C THR A 197 -1.74 -17.83 -3.64
N GLY A 198 -1.55 -18.99 -4.25
CA GLY A 198 -2.48 -20.10 -4.16
C GLY A 198 -2.27 -20.90 -2.88
N GLY A 199 -3.30 -21.61 -2.43
CA GLY A 199 -3.27 -22.54 -1.30
C GLY A 199 -3.81 -23.91 -1.72
N ASN A 200 -3.37 -24.98 -1.05
CA ASN A 200 -3.81 -26.35 -1.36
C ASN A 200 -5.32 -26.56 -1.14
N ASN A 201 -5.90 -25.80 -0.22
CA ASN A 201 -7.32 -25.89 0.14
C ASN A 201 -8.19 -24.83 -0.55
N ASP A 202 -7.68 -24.17 -1.58
CA ASP A 202 -8.47 -23.16 -2.30
C ASP A 202 -9.63 -23.83 -3.05
N PRO A 203 -10.80 -23.17 -3.12
CA PRO A 203 -11.90 -23.59 -3.98
C PRO A 203 -11.43 -23.75 -5.44
N GLU A 204 -12.05 -24.67 -6.19
CA GLU A 204 -11.61 -24.97 -7.55
C GLU A 204 -11.69 -23.76 -8.48
N ASP A 205 -12.75 -22.97 -8.35
CA ASP A 205 -12.94 -21.73 -9.11
C ASP A 205 -11.87 -20.67 -8.80
N TRP A 206 -11.29 -20.69 -7.59
CA TRP A 206 -10.14 -19.83 -7.27
C TRP A 206 -8.87 -20.28 -7.97
N LYS A 207 -8.65 -21.59 -8.06
CA LYS A 207 -7.47 -22.15 -8.71
C LYS A 207 -7.39 -21.76 -10.18
N GLU A 208 -8.54 -21.72 -10.87
CA GLU A 208 -8.64 -21.26 -12.24
C GLU A 208 -8.24 -19.77 -12.38
N ILE A 209 -8.71 -18.91 -11.47
CA ILE A 209 -8.47 -17.47 -11.51
C ILE A 209 -7.05 -17.13 -11.08
N ILE A 210 -6.56 -17.74 -9.99
CA ILE A 210 -5.20 -17.48 -9.46
C ILE A 210 -4.14 -18.10 -10.36
N GLY A 211 -4.43 -19.26 -10.91
CA GLY A 211 -3.59 -20.00 -11.82
C GLY A 211 -2.24 -20.44 -11.24
N THR A 212 -1.40 -20.95 -12.12
CA THR A 212 -0.04 -21.42 -11.83
C THR A 212 0.96 -20.24 -11.73
N LYS A 213 2.22 -20.59 -11.43
CA LYS A 213 3.32 -19.61 -11.50
C LYS A 213 3.45 -18.99 -12.88
N SER A 214 3.36 -19.81 -13.94
CA SER A 214 3.42 -19.36 -15.33
C SER A 214 2.27 -18.40 -15.68
N HIS A 215 1.06 -18.68 -15.19
CA HIS A 215 -0.08 -17.77 -15.35
C HIS A 215 0.19 -16.40 -14.70
N LYS A 216 0.77 -16.35 -13.50
CA LYS A 216 1.13 -15.10 -12.83
C LYS A 216 2.23 -14.33 -13.57
N GLU A 217 3.18 -15.01 -14.16
CA GLU A 217 4.22 -14.42 -15.03
C GLU A 217 3.59 -13.84 -16.30
N GLU A 218 2.60 -14.50 -16.86
CA GLU A 218 1.82 -13.96 -17.99
C GLU A 218 1.02 -12.72 -17.59
N LEU A 219 0.30 -12.75 -16.46
CA LEU A 219 -0.38 -11.56 -15.95
C LEU A 219 0.58 -10.39 -15.70
N ALA A 220 1.80 -10.69 -15.19
CA ALA A 220 2.82 -9.66 -15.01
C ALA A 220 3.26 -9.04 -16.33
N ARG A 221 3.43 -9.86 -17.37
CA ARG A 221 3.76 -9.40 -18.74
C ARG A 221 2.64 -8.53 -19.31
N LYS A 222 1.39 -9.00 -19.26
CA LYS A 222 0.20 -8.28 -19.70
C LYS A 222 0.03 -6.95 -18.97
N PHE A 223 0.21 -6.97 -17.65
CA PHE A 223 0.06 -5.75 -16.86
C PHE A 223 1.17 -4.73 -17.13
N LYS A 224 2.40 -5.17 -17.45
CA LYS A 224 3.52 -4.28 -17.85
C LYS A 224 3.36 -3.74 -19.26
N ASP A 225 2.66 -4.44 -20.12
CA ASP A 225 2.34 -3.96 -21.47
C ASP A 225 1.25 -2.89 -21.39
N ASN A 226 1.59 -1.68 -21.80
CA ASN A 226 0.66 -0.56 -21.74
C ASN A 226 -0.47 -0.64 -22.76
N ASP A 227 -0.31 -1.39 -23.83
CA ASP A 227 -1.28 -1.57 -24.91
C ASP A 227 -2.22 -2.76 -24.63
N ASP A 228 -1.80 -3.69 -23.75
CA ASP A 228 -2.63 -4.82 -23.33
C ASP A 228 -3.94 -4.35 -22.66
N PRO A 229 -5.08 -5.02 -22.91
CA PRO A 229 -6.38 -4.73 -22.27
C PRO A 229 -6.34 -4.78 -20.76
N MET A 230 -5.46 -5.56 -20.13
CA MET A 230 -5.34 -5.66 -18.68
C MET A 230 -4.88 -4.33 -18.08
N LYS A 231 -5.77 -3.65 -17.37
CA LYS A 231 -5.53 -2.32 -16.77
C LYS A 231 -5.55 -2.34 -15.24
N ILE A 232 -6.20 -3.33 -14.63
CA ILE A 232 -6.41 -3.38 -13.18
C ILE A 232 -5.86 -4.68 -12.64
N ALA A 233 -4.95 -4.62 -11.66
CA ALA A 233 -4.47 -5.76 -10.91
C ALA A 233 -5.06 -5.74 -9.50
N ILE A 234 -5.67 -6.85 -9.06
CA ILE A 234 -6.10 -7.07 -7.68
C ILE A 234 -5.03 -7.90 -7.00
N VAL A 235 -4.43 -7.38 -5.94
CA VAL A 235 -3.33 -8.01 -5.21
C VAL A 235 -3.65 -8.05 -3.71
N VAL A 236 -2.97 -8.94 -2.97
CA VAL A 236 -3.00 -8.94 -1.49
C VAL A 236 -1.65 -8.46 -0.95
N ASP A 237 -0.57 -9.18 -1.25
CA ASP A 237 0.80 -8.85 -0.88
C ASP A 237 1.77 -8.90 -2.08
N MET A 238 1.46 -9.76 -3.06
CA MET A 238 2.28 -9.87 -4.27
C MET A 238 2.28 -8.55 -5.04
N TRP A 239 3.40 -8.23 -5.66
CA TRP A 239 3.66 -7.01 -6.42
C TRP A 239 3.77 -5.72 -5.59
N LEU A 240 3.45 -5.73 -4.31
CA LEU A 240 3.73 -4.57 -3.45
C LEU A 240 5.23 -4.36 -3.25
N THR A 241 6.01 -5.44 -3.35
CA THR A 241 7.47 -5.41 -3.29
C THR A 241 8.08 -6.06 -4.53
N GLY A 242 9.18 -5.51 -5.04
CA GLY A 242 9.95 -6.13 -6.12
C GLY A 242 9.31 -6.12 -7.52
N PHE A 243 8.11 -5.56 -7.68
CA PHE A 243 7.45 -5.45 -8.99
C PHE A 243 7.58 -4.03 -9.53
N ASP A 244 8.27 -3.88 -10.64
CA ASP A 244 8.47 -2.59 -11.29
C ASP A 244 7.46 -2.37 -12.42
N MET A 245 6.67 -1.28 -12.27
CA MET A 245 5.63 -0.86 -13.20
C MET A 245 5.57 0.67 -13.25
N PRO A 246 6.43 1.34 -14.03
CA PRO A 246 6.50 2.80 -14.06
C PRO A 246 5.20 3.51 -14.43
N SER A 247 4.40 2.92 -15.31
CA SER A 247 3.11 3.48 -15.76
C SER A 247 1.97 3.31 -14.74
N LEU A 248 2.17 2.58 -13.61
CA LEU A 248 1.17 2.48 -12.56
C LEU A 248 0.92 3.85 -11.93
N ALA A 249 -0.29 4.38 -12.10
CA ALA A 249 -0.65 5.73 -11.68
C ALA A 249 -1.65 5.78 -10.52
N THR A 250 -2.34 4.68 -10.22
CA THR A 250 -3.39 4.65 -9.19
C THR A 250 -3.30 3.39 -8.36
N MET A 251 -3.40 3.54 -7.04
CA MET A 251 -3.49 2.43 -6.11
C MET A 251 -4.70 2.63 -5.19
N TYR A 252 -5.64 1.70 -5.24
CA TYR A 252 -6.77 1.61 -4.35
C TYR A 252 -6.40 0.75 -3.15
N VAL A 253 -6.37 1.34 -1.96
CA VAL A 253 -5.92 0.65 -0.74
C VAL A 253 -7.11 0.23 0.08
N TYR A 254 -7.34 -1.07 0.15
CA TYR A 254 -8.34 -1.74 0.99
C TYR A 254 -7.68 -2.73 1.95
N LYS A 255 -6.53 -2.35 2.48
CA LYS A 255 -5.73 -3.12 3.43
C LYS A 255 -5.00 -2.18 4.38
N PRO A 256 -5.14 -2.35 5.70
CA PRO A 256 -4.28 -1.65 6.65
C PRO A 256 -2.81 -1.95 6.38
N MET A 257 -2.04 -0.91 6.21
CA MET A 257 -0.59 -1.00 6.01
C MET A 257 0.11 0.05 6.87
N HIS A 258 1.28 -0.29 7.41
CA HIS A 258 2.06 0.60 8.26
C HIS A 258 3.57 0.49 7.95
N GLY A 259 4.35 1.42 8.47
CA GLY A 259 5.80 1.43 8.38
C GLY A 259 6.33 1.18 6.97
N TYR A 260 7.36 0.34 6.87
CA TYR A 260 8.04 0.07 5.60
C TYR A 260 7.14 -0.59 4.53
N ASN A 261 6.17 -1.43 4.93
CA ASN A 261 5.25 -2.08 3.98
C ASN A 261 4.40 -1.05 3.23
N LEU A 262 3.92 -0.03 3.95
CA LEU A 262 3.18 1.09 3.36
C LEU A 262 4.08 1.89 2.41
N MET A 263 5.30 2.21 2.83
CA MET A 263 6.24 2.97 2.00
C MET A 263 6.65 2.22 0.73
N GLN A 264 6.83 0.90 0.81
CA GLN A 264 7.10 0.07 -0.36
C GLN A 264 5.92 0.01 -1.34
N ALA A 265 4.69 -0.05 -0.83
CA ALA A 265 3.49 0.02 -1.66
C ALA A 265 3.39 1.38 -2.38
N ILE A 266 3.63 2.49 -1.65
CA ILE A 266 3.63 3.84 -2.21
C ILE A 266 4.69 3.99 -3.30
N ALA A 267 5.87 3.40 -3.11
CA ALA A 267 6.94 3.42 -4.10
C ALA A 267 6.57 2.74 -5.44
N ARG A 268 5.45 2.02 -5.51
CA ARG A 268 4.95 1.47 -6.79
C ARG A 268 4.32 2.54 -7.67
N VAL A 269 3.72 3.58 -7.11
CA VAL A 269 3.02 4.63 -7.88
C VAL A 269 3.84 5.90 -8.10
N ASN A 270 4.99 6.06 -7.45
CA ASN A 270 5.83 7.26 -7.57
C ASN A 270 6.88 7.21 -8.71
N ARG A 271 6.88 6.15 -9.51
CA ARG A 271 7.84 5.99 -10.61
C ARG A 271 7.64 7.01 -11.70
N VAL A 272 8.75 7.43 -12.32
CA VAL A 272 8.75 8.30 -13.50
C VAL A 272 8.28 7.52 -14.72
N PHE A 273 7.34 8.10 -15.46
CA PHE A 273 6.84 7.53 -16.71
C PHE A 273 6.24 8.62 -17.58
N LYS A 274 6.84 8.88 -18.75
CA LYS A 274 6.37 9.91 -19.69
C LYS A 274 6.00 11.23 -18.96
N ASP A 275 4.83 11.74 -19.26
CA ASP A 275 4.20 12.95 -18.70
C ASP A 275 3.41 12.72 -17.40
N LYS A 276 3.63 11.58 -16.73
CA LYS A 276 3.02 11.29 -15.44
C LYS A 276 3.40 12.35 -14.39
N GLU A 277 2.42 13.12 -13.94
CA GLU A 277 2.61 14.19 -12.95
C GLU A 277 2.78 13.65 -11.53
N GLY A 278 2.19 12.48 -11.21
CA GLY A 278 2.27 11.85 -9.91
C GLY A 278 1.51 10.54 -9.81
N GLY A 279 1.65 9.86 -8.68
CA GLY A 279 0.88 8.70 -8.30
C GLY A 279 -0.29 9.06 -7.38
N LEU A 280 -1.40 8.34 -7.44
CA LEU A 280 -2.54 8.53 -6.56
C LEU A 280 -2.76 7.30 -5.69
N ILE A 281 -2.81 7.52 -4.39
CA ILE A 281 -3.29 6.56 -3.39
C ILE A 281 -4.73 6.91 -3.04
N VAL A 282 -5.65 5.99 -3.31
CA VAL A 282 -7.06 6.09 -2.94
C VAL A 282 -7.30 5.16 -1.76
N ASP A 283 -7.59 5.72 -0.60
CA ASP A 283 -7.63 5.01 0.67
C ASP A 283 -9.05 4.80 1.18
N TYR A 284 -9.40 3.54 1.43
CA TYR A 284 -10.70 3.13 1.96
C TYR A 284 -10.65 2.65 3.43
N VAL A 285 -9.45 2.59 4.04
CA VAL A 285 -9.27 2.01 5.39
C VAL A 285 -8.56 2.94 6.37
N GLY A 286 -8.33 4.20 6.00
CA GLY A 286 -7.79 5.20 6.92
C GLY A 286 -6.28 5.13 7.15
N ILE A 287 -5.47 4.88 6.11
CA ILE A 287 -4.00 4.79 6.25
C ILE A 287 -3.31 6.14 6.50
N ALA A 288 -4.03 7.26 6.55
CA ALA A 288 -3.42 8.60 6.66
C ALA A 288 -2.54 8.77 7.89
N SER A 289 -2.97 8.26 9.05
CA SER A 289 -2.19 8.30 10.30
C SER A 289 -0.93 7.43 10.20
N ALA A 290 -1.07 6.19 9.71
CA ALA A 290 0.03 5.28 9.47
C ALA A 290 1.03 5.84 8.45
N LEU A 291 0.54 6.53 7.42
CA LEU A 291 1.38 7.20 6.44
C LEU A 291 2.19 8.34 7.07
N LYS A 292 1.55 9.18 7.88
CA LYS A 292 2.23 10.23 8.64
C LYS A 292 3.28 9.67 9.60
N ALA A 293 2.96 8.58 10.30
CA ALA A 293 3.89 7.90 11.20
C ALA A 293 5.08 7.32 10.44
N ALA A 294 4.84 6.59 9.35
CA ALA A 294 5.90 6.04 8.51
C ALA A 294 6.82 7.13 7.95
N MET A 295 6.27 8.27 7.55
CA MET A 295 7.07 9.39 7.05
C MET A 295 7.88 10.10 8.13
N LYS A 296 7.44 10.06 9.41
CA LYS A 296 8.24 10.60 10.52
C LYS A 296 9.54 9.84 10.77
N GLU A 297 9.61 8.58 10.36
CA GLU A 297 10.83 7.77 10.46
C GLU A 297 11.88 8.14 9.40
N TYR A 298 11.48 8.90 8.38
CA TYR A 298 12.36 9.44 7.34
C TYR A 298 13.06 10.73 7.80
N THR A 299 13.52 11.52 6.89
CA THR A 299 14.26 12.74 7.21
C THR A 299 13.36 13.85 7.75
N LYS A 300 13.95 14.82 8.50
CA LYS A 300 13.23 16.02 8.93
C LYS A 300 12.65 16.82 7.76
N ARG A 301 13.27 16.73 6.59
CA ARG A 301 12.86 17.37 5.36
C ARG A 301 11.60 16.73 4.80
N ASP A 302 11.53 15.40 4.77
CA ASP A 302 10.32 14.67 4.40
C ASP A 302 9.19 14.91 5.41
N GLN A 303 9.50 14.96 6.71
CA GLN A 303 8.53 15.29 7.75
C GLN A 303 7.88 16.67 7.55
N SER A 304 8.64 17.69 7.14
CA SER A 304 8.11 19.04 6.93
C SER A 304 7.24 19.15 5.68
N ARG A 305 7.48 18.33 4.67
CA ARG A 305 6.79 18.40 3.36
C ARG A 305 5.62 17.44 3.23
N TYR A 306 5.73 16.24 3.79
CA TYR A 306 4.72 15.19 3.75
C TYR A 306 4.01 14.99 5.11
N GLY A 307 4.59 15.45 6.21
CA GLY A 307 4.00 15.39 7.55
C GLY A 307 2.76 16.29 7.71
N ASP A 308 2.66 17.34 6.92
CA ASP A 308 1.46 18.12 6.65
C ASP A 308 0.96 17.79 5.24
N MET A 309 0.49 16.55 5.05
CA MET A 309 -0.31 16.20 3.88
C MET A 309 -1.70 16.87 3.96
N ASP A 310 -1.70 18.17 4.16
CA ASP A 310 -2.84 18.99 3.84
C ASP A 310 -2.84 19.15 2.31
N ILE A 311 -3.48 18.17 1.65
CA ILE A 311 -3.69 18.20 0.21
C ILE A 311 -4.26 19.55 -0.21
N ALA A 312 -5.04 20.18 0.66
CA ALA A 312 -5.55 21.51 0.46
C ALA A 312 -4.42 22.54 0.30
N LYS A 313 -3.35 22.49 1.10
CA LYS A 313 -2.23 23.45 0.97
C LYS A 313 -1.41 23.27 -0.31
N VAL A 314 -1.26 22.04 -0.78
CA VAL A 314 -0.49 21.74 -2.01
C VAL A 314 -1.35 21.87 -3.26
N ALA A 315 -2.58 21.40 -3.21
CA ALA A 315 -3.51 21.43 -4.34
C ALA A 315 -4.19 22.81 -4.50
N TYR A 316 -4.38 23.57 -3.43
CA TYR A 316 -5.10 24.85 -3.49
C TYR A 316 -4.41 25.90 -4.37
N PRO A 317 -3.09 26.11 -4.34
CA PRO A 317 -2.41 27.02 -5.28
C PRO A 317 -2.57 26.57 -6.73
N LYS A 318 -2.43 25.26 -7.00
CA LYS A 318 -2.65 24.70 -8.35
C LYS A 318 -4.11 24.82 -8.79
N PHE A 319 -5.04 24.59 -7.88
CA PHE A 319 -6.46 24.82 -8.12
C PHE A 319 -6.74 26.28 -8.47
N GLN A 320 -6.19 27.21 -7.71
CA GLN A 320 -6.34 28.67 -7.98
C GLN A 320 -5.75 29.04 -9.34
N GLU A 321 -4.57 28.52 -9.70
CA GLU A 321 -3.95 28.72 -11.00
C GLU A 321 -4.88 28.21 -12.13
N LYS A 322 -5.36 26.96 -12.04
CA LYS A 322 -6.25 26.38 -13.06
C LYS A 322 -7.61 27.10 -13.10
N LEU A 323 -8.14 27.50 -11.94
CA LEU A 323 -9.35 28.29 -11.89
C LEU A 323 -9.17 29.66 -12.56
N GLN A 324 -8.00 30.31 -12.38
CA GLN A 324 -7.70 31.56 -13.08
C GLN A 324 -7.62 31.35 -14.60
N VAL A 325 -6.94 30.31 -15.06
CA VAL A 325 -6.90 29.96 -16.48
C VAL A 325 -8.33 29.73 -17.03
N CYS A 326 -9.19 29.02 -16.29
CA CYS A 326 -10.59 28.86 -16.70
C CYS A 326 -11.34 30.20 -16.77
N LYS A 327 -11.13 31.09 -15.79
CA LYS A 327 -11.73 32.43 -15.79
C LYS A 327 -11.24 33.26 -16.98
N ASP A 328 -9.96 33.17 -17.31
CA ASP A 328 -9.38 33.90 -18.44
C ASP A 328 -9.91 33.38 -19.78
N LEU A 329 -10.07 32.05 -19.90
CA LEU A 329 -10.69 31.43 -21.08
C LEU A 329 -12.17 31.79 -21.25
N LEU A 330 -12.88 32.01 -20.12
CA LEU A 330 -14.30 32.39 -20.11
C LEU A 330 -14.49 33.91 -19.99
N HIS A 331 -13.44 34.70 -20.17
CA HIS A 331 -13.51 36.15 -20.10
C HIS A 331 -14.53 36.69 -21.09
N GLY A 332 -15.48 37.47 -20.60
CA GLY A 332 -16.57 38.03 -21.40
C GLY A 332 -17.78 37.11 -21.61
N PHE A 333 -17.73 35.87 -21.08
CA PHE A 333 -18.89 34.98 -21.08
C PHE A 333 -19.66 35.12 -19.77
N ASP A 334 -20.96 35.44 -19.85
CA ASP A 334 -21.84 35.50 -18.67
C ASP A 334 -22.33 34.09 -18.32
N PHE A 335 -21.78 33.54 -17.22
CA PHE A 335 -22.13 32.24 -16.69
C PHE A 335 -22.98 32.32 -15.41
N SER A 336 -23.51 33.52 -15.09
CA SER A 336 -24.34 33.73 -13.87
C SER A 336 -25.57 32.82 -13.84
N GLY A 337 -26.16 32.51 -15.00
CA GLY A 337 -27.26 31.57 -15.12
C GLY A 337 -26.96 30.13 -14.70
N PHE A 338 -25.67 29.71 -14.66
CA PHE A 338 -25.25 28.37 -14.23
C PHE A 338 -24.96 28.28 -12.73
N ILE A 339 -24.63 29.42 -12.08
CA ILE A 339 -24.27 29.45 -10.66
C ILE A 339 -25.50 29.31 -9.75
N GLY A 340 -26.67 29.72 -10.23
CA GLY A 340 -27.95 29.65 -9.50
C GLY A 340 -28.90 28.54 -9.93
N GLY A 341 -28.54 27.75 -10.97
CA GLY A 341 -29.38 26.70 -11.50
C GLY A 341 -29.32 25.41 -10.67
N SER A 342 -30.47 24.74 -10.51
CA SER A 342 -30.51 23.35 -10.01
C SER A 342 -29.66 22.48 -10.92
N PRO A 343 -28.94 21.46 -10.37
CA PRO A 343 -28.24 20.49 -11.21
C PRO A 343 -29.22 19.92 -12.23
N LEU A 344 -28.86 19.97 -13.50
CA LEU A 344 -29.64 19.32 -14.56
C LEU A 344 -29.81 17.84 -14.19
N MET A 345 -31.09 17.41 -14.16
CA MET A 345 -31.50 16.03 -13.97
C MET A 345 -30.92 15.13 -15.07
#